data_75bcd139754168f3195ddb906f8e1f93
#
_entry.id   75bcd139754168f3195ddb906f8e1f93
#
_cell.length_a   1.000
_cell.length_b   1.000
_cell.length_c   1.000
_cell.angle_alpha   90.00
_cell.angle_beta   90.00
_cell.angle_gamma   90.00
#
_symmetry.space_group_name_H-M   'P 1'
#
loop_
_entity.id
_entity.type
_entity.pdbx_description
1 polymer ?
#
loop_
_entity_poly.entity_id
_entity_poly.type
_entity_poly.pdbx_seq_one_letter_code
_entity_poly.pdbx_strand_id
1 'polypeptide(L)'
;MDFNIILDYLILSAFVSLAINYMARNIARRHELLVDLPDKSRKFHKRPTPLTGGIAIFISLLISGKLYIDLNELNDFIPLFSAMLFVASFFIIIVFLIDDIRGIKPGYRLIAQCIAAYFVIYSTGFYLESLGNL
;
A
#
# COMPACT_ATOMS: atom_id res chain seq x y z
N MET A 1 -14.50 -19.92 -5.77
CA MET A 1 -14.41 -18.95 -4.67
C MET A 1 -15.78 -18.33 -4.53
N ASP A 2 -16.45 -18.51 -3.41
CA ASP A 2 -17.85 -18.11 -3.24
C ASP A 2 -17.97 -16.59 -3.20
N PHE A 3 -18.94 -16.06 -3.93
CA PHE A 3 -19.19 -14.61 -4.03
C PHE A 3 -19.38 -13.96 -2.64
N ASN A 4 -19.99 -14.67 -1.71
CA ASN A 4 -20.20 -14.20 -0.34
C ASN A 4 -18.87 -13.99 0.40
N ILE A 5 -17.91 -14.89 0.23
CA ILE A 5 -16.58 -14.79 0.85
C ILE A 5 -15.83 -13.55 0.35
N ILE A 6 -15.93 -13.26 -0.96
CA ILE A 6 -15.32 -12.05 -1.54
C ILE A 6 -15.97 -10.80 -0.97
N LEU A 7 -17.30 -10.80 -0.85
CA LEU A 7 -18.04 -9.66 -0.31
C LEU A 7 -17.70 -9.38 1.15
N ASP A 8 -17.63 -10.43 1.97
CA ASP A 8 -17.26 -10.32 3.39
C ASP A 8 -15.85 -9.77 3.55
N TYR A 9 -14.90 -10.22 2.73
CA TYR A 9 -13.53 -9.69 2.74
C TYR A 9 -13.48 -8.22 2.32
N LEU A 10 -14.22 -7.83 1.28
CA LEU A 10 -14.30 -6.43 0.84
C LEU A 10 -14.86 -5.53 1.93
N ILE A 11 -15.94 -5.96 2.60
CA ILE A 11 -16.54 -5.20 3.71
C ILE A 11 -15.55 -5.07 4.86
N LEU A 12 -14.95 -6.18 5.28
CA LEU A 12 -13.96 -6.20 6.36
C LEU A 12 -12.79 -5.26 6.05
N SER A 13 -12.19 -5.38 4.87
CA SER A 13 -11.05 -4.55 4.47
C SER A 13 -11.40 -3.07 4.38
N ALA A 14 -12.62 -2.73 3.94
CA ALA A 14 -13.11 -1.36 3.91
C ALA A 14 -13.21 -0.76 5.33
N PHE A 15 -13.81 -1.48 6.27
CA PHE A 15 -13.91 -1.02 7.67
C PHE A 15 -12.55 -0.86 8.32
N VAL A 16 -11.67 -1.84 8.17
CA VAL A 16 -10.30 -1.78 8.71
C VAL A 16 -9.54 -0.61 8.11
N SER A 17 -9.63 -0.40 6.79
CA SER A 17 -8.99 0.71 6.09
C SER A 17 -9.48 2.08 6.58
N LEU A 18 -10.78 2.25 6.74
CA LEU A 18 -11.37 3.49 7.26
C LEU A 18 -10.90 3.79 8.69
N ALA A 19 -10.90 2.79 9.56
CA ALA A 19 -10.47 2.94 10.95
C ALA A 19 -8.98 3.32 11.04
N ILE A 20 -8.11 2.60 10.30
CA ILE A 20 -6.67 2.88 10.31
C ILE A 20 -6.37 4.25 9.70
N ASN A 21 -7.03 4.60 8.59
CA ASN A 21 -6.83 5.90 7.95
C ASN A 21 -7.26 7.05 8.88
N TYR A 22 -8.38 6.90 9.59
CA TYR A 22 -8.81 7.86 10.57
C TYR A 22 -7.80 8.03 11.72
N MET A 23 -7.29 6.92 12.26
CA MET A 23 -6.27 6.92 13.32
C MET A 23 -4.95 7.54 12.84
N ALA A 24 -4.45 7.10 11.71
CA ALA A 24 -3.19 7.58 11.13
C ALA A 24 -3.23 9.10 10.87
N ARG A 25 -4.35 9.58 10.31
CA ARG A 25 -4.57 11.01 10.09
C ARG A 25 -4.60 11.83 11.38
N ASN A 26 -5.24 11.31 12.42
CA ASN A 26 -5.30 11.98 13.72
C ASN A 26 -3.93 12.04 14.40
N ILE A 27 -3.16 10.95 14.33
CA ILE A 27 -1.79 10.88 14.87
C ILE A 27 -0.88 11.86 14.10
N ALA A 28 -0.93 11.84 12.77
CA ALA A 28 -0.13 12.74 11.93
C ALA A 28 -0.39 14.22 12.25
N ARG A 29 -1.67 14.58 12.44
CA ARG A 29 -2.05 15.96 12.80
C ARG A 29 -1.61 16.37 14.21
N ARG A 30 -1.65 15.44 15.18
CA ARG A 30 -1.25 15.72 16.56
C ARG A 30 0.24 15.91 16.72
N HIS A 31 1.02 15.14 15.98
CA HIS A 31 2.48 15.11 16.09
C HIS A 31 3.18 15.87 14.96
N GLU A 32 2.42 16.47 14.04
CA GLU A 32 2.95 17.16 12.84
C GLU A 32 3.91 16.30 12.01
N LEU A 33 3.73 14.97 12.09
CA LEU A 33 4.52 14.00 11.36
C LEU A 33 3.90 13.73 9.98
N LEU A 34 4.73 13.70 8.93
CA LEU A 34 4.28 13.39 7.57
C LEU A 34 3.12 14.30 7.14
N VAL A 35 3.27 15.60 7.36
CA VAL A 35 2.28 16.60 6.99
C VAL A 35 2.85 17.49 5.89
N ASP A 36 2.15 17.56 4.77
CA ASP A 36 2.47 18.48 3.71
C ASP A 36 2.00 19.88 4.08
N LEU A 37 2.95 20.78 4.30
CA LEU A 37 2.65 22.18 4.62
C LEU A 37 2.32 22.97 3.35
N PRO A 38 1.34 23.90 3.42
CA PRO A 38 1.02 24.77 2.30
C PRO A 38 2.21 25.68 1.95
N ASP A 39 2.66 25.63 0.70
CA ASP A 39 3.66 26.53 0.15
C ASP A 39 2.98 27.51 -0.80
N LYS A 40 3.18 28.81 -0.57
CA LYS A 40 2.52 29.90 -1.34
C LYS A 40 2.89 29.92 -2.83
N SER A 41 3.97 29.26 -3.23
CA SER A 41 4.48 29.33 -4.60
C SER A 41 3.97 28.23 -5.54
N ARG A 42 3.56 27.06 -5.03
CA ARG A 42 3.30 25.86 -5.83
C ARG A 42 2.13 25.00 -5.39
N LYS A 43 1.60 25.20 -4.17
CA LYS A 43 0.57 24.34 -3.57
C LYS A 43 -0.72 25.12 -3.34
N PHE A 44 -1.83 24.64 -3.91
CA PHE A 44 -3.14 25.30 -3.84
C PHE A 44 -3.91 25.01 -2.55
N HIS A 45 -3.45 24.09 -1.71
CA HIS A 45 -4.14 23.76 -0.46
C HIS A 45 -3.80 24.76 0.65
N LYS A 46 -4.83 25.18 1.38
CA LYS A 46 -4.71 26.16 2.48
C LYS A 46 -4.51 25.52 3.85
N ARG A 47 -4.59 24.21 3.95
CA ARG A 47 -4.49 23.46 5.23
C ARG A 47 -3.42 22.39 5.14
N PRO A 48 -2.71 22.11 6.25
CA PRO A 48 -1.77 20.99 6.33
C PRO A 48 -2.45 19.66 5.97
N THR A 49 -1.89 18.92 5.03
CA THR A 49 -2.47 17.67 4.54
C THR A 49 -1.60 16.49 4.98
N PRO A 50 -2.14 15.55 5.76
CA PRO A 50 -1.39 14.36 6.17
C PRO A 50 -1.04 13.46 4.98
N LEU A 51 0.22 13.05 4.90
CA LEU A 51 0.76 12.14 3.87
C LEU A 51 0.71 10.67 4.32
N THR A 52 -0.25 10.31 5.16
CA THR A 52 -0.35 8.98 5.78
C THR A 52 -1.14 7.96 4.97
N GLY A 53 -1.71 8.36 3.82
CA GLY A 53 -2.63 7.52 3.05
C GLY A 53 -2.03 6.18 2.62
N GLY A 54 -0.84 6.18 2.04
CA GLY A 54 -0.16 4.96 1.57
C GLY A 54 0.14 3.99 2.71
N ILE A 55 0.65 4.50 3.84
CA ILE A 55 0.94 3.69 5.04
C ILE A 55 -0.36 3.10 5.60
N ALA A 56 -1.42 3.90 5.69
CA ALA A 56 -2.70 3.44 6.23
C ALA A 56 -3.31 2.33 5.36
N ILE A 57 -3.26 2.45 4.04
CA ILE A 57 -3.73 1.42 3.11
C ILE A 57 -2.91 0.13 3.29
N PHE A 58 -1.60 0.23 3.37
CA PHE A 58 -0.75 -0.95 3.53
C PHE A 58 -0.99 -1.68 4.85
N ILE A 59 -1.05 -0.96 5.97
CA ILE A 59 -1.35 -1.54 7.28
C ILE A 59 -2.74 -2.17 7.28
N SER A 60 -3.74 -1.52 6.66
CA SER A 60 -5.08 -2.09 6.56
C SER A 60 -5.11 -3.37 5.73
N LEU A 61 -4.34 -3.44 4.64
CA LEU A 61 -4.20 -4.64 3.82
C LEU A 61 -3.58 -5.80 4.62
N LEU A 62 -2.53 -5.53 5.41
CA LEU A 62 -1.91 -6.54 6.27
C LEU A 62 -2.88 -7.06 7.32
N ILE A 63 -3.58 -6.17 8.03
CA ILE A 63 -4.51 -6.55 9.09
C ILE A 63 -5.72 -7.28 8.53
N SER A 64 -6.36 -6.76 7.49
CA SER A 64 -7.53 -7.41 6.88
C SER A 64 -7.17 -8.74 6.23
N GLY A 65 -5.99 -8.84 5.60
CA GLY A 65 -5.49 -10.10 5.04
C GLY A 65 -5.25 -11.15 6.12
N LYS A 66 -4.62 -10.77 7.23
CA LYS A 66 -4.39 -11.68 8.37
C LYS A 66 -5.71 -12.14 8.98
N LEU A 67 -6.63 -11.21 9.28
CA LEU A 67 -7.95 -11.53 9.80
C LEU A 67 -8.74 -12.48 8.88
N TYR A 68 -8.66 -12.25 7.57
CA TYR A 68 -9.34 -13.11 6.61
C TYR A 68 -8.78 -14.53 6.61
N ILE A 69 -7.44 -14.70 6.66
CA ILE A 69 -6.77 -15.99 6.73
C ILE A 69 -7.18 -16.72 8.01
N ASP A 70 -7.15 -16.05 9.16
CA ASP A 70 -7.47 -16.64 10.45
C ASP A 70 -8.95 -17.06 10.55
N LEU A 71 -9.86 -16.22 10.06
CA LEU A 71 -11.30 -16.49 10.09
C LEU A 71 -11.73 -17.64 9.15
N ASN A 72 -10.98 -17.92 8.10
CA ASN A 72 -11.28 -18.99 7.13
C ASN A 72 -10.35 -20.20 7.26
N GLU A 73 -9.52 -20.27 8.32
CA GLU A 73 -8.58 -21.37 8.57
C GLU A 73 -7.62 -21.64 7.39
N LEU A 74 -7.28 -20.59 6.62
CA LEU A 74 -6.46 -20.68 5.42
C LEU A 74 -4.96 -20.60 5.71
N ASN A 75 -4.51 -20.95 6.91
CA ASN A 75 -3.11 -20.80 7.34
C ASN A 75 -2.10 -21.53 6.46
N ASP A 76 -2.52 -22.64 5.81
CA ASP A 76 -1.66 -23.41 4.91
C ASP A 76 -1.58 -22.82 3.49
N PHE A 77 -2.32 -21.73 3.21
CA PHE A 77 -2.52 -21.22 1.87
C PHE A 77 -1.85 -19.86 1.61
N ILE A 78 -0.80 -19.50 2.36
CA ILE A 78 -0.01 -18.31 1.97
C ILE A 78 1.05 -18.77 0.95
N PRO A 79 0.76 -18.72 -0.36
CA PRO A 79 1.73 -19.11 -1.36
C PRO A 79 2.91 -18.10 -1.34
N LEU A 80 4.08 -18.58 -1.71
CA LEU A 80 5.30 -17.78 -1.87
C LEU A 80 5.03 -16.46 -2.65
N PHE A 81 4.09 -16.51 -3.59
CA PHE A 81 3.61 -15.35 -4.36
C PHE A 81 3.11 -14.21 -3.49
N SER A 82 2.23 -14.47 -2.51
CA SER A 82 1.71 -13.41 -1.62
C SER A 82 2.80 -12.85 -0.72
N ALA A 83 3.71 -13.68 -0.22
CA ALA A 83 4.86 -13.20 0.56
C ALA A 83 5.76 -12.28 -0.24
N MET A 84 6.07 -12.61 -1.50
CA MET A 84 6.89 -11.76 -2.37
C MET A 84 6.20 -10.45 -2.73
N LEU A 85 4.88 -10.47 -2.94
CA LEU A 85 4.11 -9.23 -3.13
C LEU A 85 4.15 -8.33 -1.88
N PHE A 86 4.06 -8.90 -0.67
CA PHE A 86 4.18 -8.12 0.56
C PHE A 86 5.56 -7.50 0.71
N VAL A 87 6.63 -8.23 0.44
CA VAL A 87 8.00 -7.71 0.48
C VAL A 87 8.20 -6.58 -0.52
N ALA A 88 7.75 -6.75 -1.76
CA ALA A 88 7.84 -5.72 -2.79
C ALA A 88 7.01 -4.47 -2.43
N SER A 89 5.79 -4.67 -1.92
CA SER A 89 4.92 -3.58 -1.49
C SER A 89 5.53 -2.81 -0.32
N PHE A 90 6.11 -3.51 0.65
CA PHE A 90 6.80 -2.89 1.78
C PHE A 90 8.01 -2.06 1.33
N PHE A 91 8.81 -2.58 0.40
CA PHE A 91 9.92 -1.84 -0.20
C PHE A 91 9.45 -0.55 -0.88
N ILE A 92 8.41 -0.63 -1.71
CA ILE A 92 7.84 0.55 -2.40
C ILE A 92 7.35 1.58 -1.40
N ILE A 93 6.66 1.17 -0.33
CA ILE A 93 6.15 2.08 0.70
C ILE A 93 7.29 2.81 1.40
N ILE A 94 8.39 2.12 1.74
CA ILE A 94 9.56 2.77 2.32
C ILE A 94 10.11 3.84 1.37
N VAL A 95 10.23 3.53 0.08
CA VAL A 95 10.72 4.49 -0.92
C VAL A 95 9.81 5.71 -1.01
N PHE A 96 8.49 5.52 -1.05
CA PHE A 96 7.55 6.63 -1.09
C PHE A 96 7.52 7.43 0.21
N LEU A 97 7.68 6.79 1.36
CA LEU A 97 7.79 7.47 2.64
C LEU A 97 9.03 8.38 2.70
N ILE A 98 10.17 7.89 2.22
CA ILE A 98 11.39 8.69 2.12
C ILE A 98 11.19 9.84 1.12
N ASP A 99 10.46 9.60 0.03
CA ASP A 99 10.11 10.64 -0.93
C ASP A 99 9.24 11.75 -0.31
N ASP A 100 8.23 11.37 0.46
CA ASP A 100 7.35 12.32 1.15
C ASP A 100 8.11 13.19 2.16
N ILE A 101 9.16 12.63 2.79
CA ILE A 101 9.98 13.35 3.78
C ILE A 101 11.07 14.21 3.10
N ARG A 102 11.74 13.69 2.07
CA ARG A 102 12.96 14.29 1.51
C ARG A 102 12.81 14.85 0.10
N GLY A 103 11.73 14.51 -0.60
CA GLY A 103 11.50 14.93 -1.98
C GLY A 103 12.50 14.29 -2.97
N ILE A 104 12.33 13.01 -3.27
CA ILE A 104 13.20 12.26 -4.19
C ILE A 104 12.92 12.69 -5.64
N LYS A 105 13.96 12.79 -6.48
CA LYS A 105 13.79 13.07 -7.91
C LYS A 105 12.95 11.95 -8.58
N PRO A 106 12.03 12.30 -9.51
CA PRO A 106 11.13 11.32 -10.13
C PRO A 106 11.80 10.08 -10.75
N GLY A 107 13.02 10.24 -11.29
CA GLY A 107 13.78 9.13 -11.86
C GLY A 107 14.12 8.03 -10.85
N TYR A 108 14.47 8.38 -9.62
CA TYR A 108 14.77 7.36 -8.59
C TYR A 108 13.52 6.60 -8.16
N ARG A 109 12.34 7.24 -8.15
CA ARG A 109 11.06 6.56 -7.89
C ARG A 109 10.77 5.51 -8.97
N LEU A 110 10.95 5.89 -10.23
CA LEU A 110 10.76 4.97 -11.36
C LEU A 110 11.72 3.78 -11.27
N ILE A 111 13.00 4.02 -10.98
CA ILE A 111 13.98 2.94 -10.79
C ILE A 111 13.56 1.99 -9.67
N ALA A 112 13.12 2.52 -8.51
CA ALA A 112 12.66 1.70 -7.40
C ALA A 112 11.43 0.84 -7.77
N GLN A 113 10.49 1.40 -8.52
CA GLN A 113 9.33 0.65 -9.04
C GLN A 113 9.74 -0.46 -10.00
N CYS A 114 10.69 -0.19 -10.92
CA CYS A 114 11.22 -1.20 -11.83
C CYS A 114 11.94 -2.33 -11.07
N ILE A 115 12.71 -2.00 -10.04
CA ILE A 115 13.39 -3.01 -9.19
C ILE A 115 12.35 -3.87 -8.47
N ALA A 116 11.32 -3.27 -7.88
CA ALA A 116 10.26 -4.02 -7.21
C ALA A 116 9.50 -4.94 -8.16
N ALA A 117 9.13 -4.44 -9.34
CA ALA A 117 8.46 -5.23 -10.37
C ALA A 117 9.34 -6.40 -10.85
N TYR A 118 10.62 -6.13 -11.13
CA TYR A 118 11.57 -7.18 -11.52
C TYR A 118 11.71 -8.25 -10.44
N PHE A 119 11.80 -7.84 -9.17
CA PHE A 119 11.89 -8.77 -8.03
C PHE A 119 10.67 -9.70 -7.97
N VAL A 120 9.46 -9.15 -8.11
CA VAL A 120 8.22 -9.96 -8.11
C VAL A 120 8.21 -10.93 -9.29
N ILE A 121 8.48 -10.45 -10.51
CA ILE A 121 8.49 -11.28 -11.71
C ILE A 121 9.52 -12.41 -11.58
N TYR A 122 10.74 -12.10 -11.17
CA TYR A 122 11.82 -13.08 -11.04
C TYR A 122 11.52 -14.12 -9.97
N SER A 123 10.93 -13.71 -8.82
CA SER A 123 10.66 -14.60 -7.70
C SER A 123 9.43 -15.47 -7.90
N THR A 124 8.45 -15.00 -8.66
CA THR A 124 7.14 -15.67 -8.81
C THR A 124 6.95 -16.31 -10.18
N GLY A 125 7.71 -15.88 -11.19
CA GLY A 125 7.52 -16.29 -12.58
C GLY A 125 6.24 -15.76 -13.23
N PHE A 126 5.48 -14.88 -12.53
CA PHE A 126 4.26 -14.31 -13.07
C PHE A 126 4.58 -13.08 -13.93
N TYR A 127 4.36 -13.19 -15.21
CA TYR A 127 4.49 -12.09 -16.19
C TYR A 127 3.43 -12.25 -17.28
N LEU A 128 3.13 -11.15 -17.95
CA LEU A 128 2.21 -11.14 -19.09
C LEU A 128 2.95 -11.68 -20.32
N GLU A 129 2.55 -12.84 -20.83
CA GLU A 129 3.12 -13.43 -22.05
C GLU A 129 2.58 -12.77 -23.33
N SER A 130 1.37 -12.22 -23.27
CA SER A 130 0.73 -11.57 -24.43
C SER A 130 -0.27 -10.52 -23.96
N LEU A 131 -0.36 -9.42 -24.69
CA LEU A 131 -1.36 -8.37 -24.46
C LEU A 131 -2.70 -8.66 -25.16
N GLY A 132 -2.87 -9.85 -25.70
CA GLY A 132 -3.98 -10.21 -26.55
C GLY A 132 -3.72 -9.85 -28.02
N ASN A 133 -4.55 -10.38 -28.90
CA ASN A 133 -4.56 -9.92 -30.30
C ASN A 133 -5.31 -8.59 -30.37
N LEU A 134 -4.56 -7.50 -30.45
CA LEU A 134 -5.08 -6.20 -30.87
C LEU A 134 -5.17 -6.15 -32.37
#